data_6c32e18ae2cf1249bf40829247e77061
#
_entry.id   6c32e18ae2cf1249bf40829247e77061
#
_cell.length_a   1.000
_cell.length_b   1.000
_cell.length_c   1.000
_cell.angle_alpha   90.00
_cell.angle_beta   90.00
_cell.angle_gamma   90.00
#
_symmetry.space_group_name_H-M   'P 1'
#
loop_
_entity.id
_entity.type
_entity.pdbx_description
1 polymer ?
#
loop_
_entity_poly.entity_id
_entity_poly.type
_entity_poly.pdbx_seq_one_letter_code
_entity_poly.pdbx_strand_id
1 'polypeptide(L)'
;LLVRYILWKEFGMCGTPELQAMRETVVLLVKHHSFPPYALEKEENVRKMISIAASAELVPDFSLKLLYLLAKADALGRECEDKDDFTAQVDLFAELAKEQGCYDGPVGFASDCTRRAYFSGVDVWPQQELYDETWGEVVLMCGLPGTGKDYWISKHCKDMPVVSLDDIRRSHKLSPEGPQGYVASLGKEEAKTYLRKHQPFVWNATNLTVDIRRQLIDLFESYGASVRVVYLETDLETQLRRNAGREDRVPETIIDSMLSKLAVPEVQEARCVQWLCV
;
A
#
# COMPACT_ATOMS: atom_id res chain seq x y z
N LEU A 1 10.36 -4.23 -5.24
CA LEU A 1 9.95 -3.51 -6.46
C LEU A 1 10.25 -4.30 -7.73
N LEU A 2 11.48 -4.81 -7.92
CA LEU A 2 11.90 -5.53 -9.15
C LEU A 2 11.01 -6.74 -9.44
N VAL A 3 10.70 -7.58 -8.46
CA VAL A 3 9.84 -8.77 -8.64
C VAL A 3 8.46 -8.37 -9.15
N ARG A 4 7.83 -7.36 -8.55
CA ARG A 4 6.52 -6.85 -9.01
C ARG A 4 6.58 -6.37 -10.46
N TYR A 5 7.60 -5.61 -10.81
CA TYR A 5 7.80 -5.13 -12.18
C TYR A 5 7.91 -6.27 -13.19
N ILE A 6 8.72 -7.30 -12.89
CA ILE A 6 8.89 -8.48 -13.76
C ILE A 6 7.56 -9.22 -13.91
N LEU A 7 6.90 -9.54 -12.80
CA LEU A 7 5.62 -10.29 -12.83
C LEU A 7 4.53 -9.52 -13.57
N TRP A 8 4.49 -8.19 -13.43
CA TRP A 8 3.54 -7.33 -14.14
C TRP A 8 3.83 -7.28 -15.63
N LYS A 9 5.07 -6.95 -16.00
CA LYS A 9 5.44 -6.63 -17.39
C LYS A 9 5.69 -7.85 -18.24
N GLU A 10 6.46 -8.82 -17.74
CA GLU A 10 6.90 -9.98 -18.51
C GLU A 10 5.88 -11.13 -18.44
N PHE A 11 5.13 -11.24 -17.34
CA PHE A 11 4.14 -12.31 -17.12
C PHE A 11 2.70 -11.83 -17.21
N GLY A 12 2.43 -10.55 -17.39
CA GLY A 12 1.07 -10.00 -17.51
C GLY A 12 0.21 -10.16 -16.25
N MET A 13 0.82 -10.32 -15.08
CA MET A 13 0.09 -10.54 -13.83
C MET A 13 -0.51 -9.24 -13.30
N CYS A 14 -1.52 -8.73 -14.00
CA CYS A 14 -2.23 -7.49 -13.67
C CYS A 14 -3.66 -7.49 -14.23
N GLY A 15 -4.49 -6.55 -13.82
CA GLY A 15 -5.81 -6.26 -14.40
C GLY A 15 -6.95 -7.12 -13.88
N THR A 16 -6.70 -8.20 -13.14
CA THR A 16 -7.74 -8.95 -12.41
C THR A 16 -7.36 -9.13 -10.95
N PRO A 17 -8.35 -9.25 -10.03
CA PRO A 17 -8.08 -9.49 -8.61
C PRO A 17 -7.22 -10.73 -8.35
N GLU A 18 -7.44 -11.81 -9.13
CA GLU A 18 -6.72 -13.08 -8.97
C GLU A 18 -5.24 -12.94 -9.36
N LEU A 19 -4.96 -12.32 -10.51
CA LEU A 19 -3.60 -12.07 -10.97
C LEU A 19 -2.86 -11.10 -10.05
N GLN A 20 -3.57 -10.07 -9.56
CA GLN A 20 -3.05 -9.13 -8.57
C GLN A 20 -2.69 -9.85 -7.26
N ALA A 21 -3.60 -10.67 -6.71
CA ALA A 21 -3.37 -11.43 -5.48
C ALA A 21 -2.19 -12.40 -5.63
N MET A 22 -2.13 -13.15 -6.72
CA MET A 22 -1.03 -14.07 -7.01
C MET A 22 0.32 -13.33 -7.11
N ARG A 23 0.37 -12.23 -7.85
CA ARG A 23 1.57 -11.38 -7.96
C ARG A 23 2.03 -10.87 -6.60
N GLU A 24 1.13 -10.29 -5.83
CA GLU A 24 1.49 -9.70 -4.55
C GLU A 24 1.83 -10.76 -3.50
N THR A 25 1.27 -11.96 -3.56
CA THR A 25 1.72 -13.11 -2.75
C THR A 25 3.20 -13.40 -3.00
N VAL A 26 3.62 -13.52 -4.26
CA VAL A 26 5.04 -13.74 -4.60
C VAL A 26 5.91 -12.57 -4.14
N VAL A 27 5.43 -11.33 -4.33
CA VAL A 27 6.15 -10.12 -3.89
C VAL A 27 6.36 -10.12 -2.37
N LEU A 28 5.32 -10.45 -1.59
CA LEU A 28 5.40 -10.51 -0.13
C LEU A 28 6.35 -11.61 0.34
N LEU A 29 6.29 -12.79 -0.27
CA LEU A 29 7.19 -13.89 0.04
C LEU A 29 8.64 -13.50 -0.21
N VAL A 30 8.95 -12.92 -1.39
CA VAL A 30 10.31 -12.46 -1.70
C VAL A 30 10.75 -11.30 -0.79
N LYS A 31 9.85 -10.36 -0.47
CA LYS A 31 10.15 -9.22 0.42
C LYS A 31 10.52 -9.68 1.84
N HIS A 32 9.86 -10.73 2.33
CA HIS A 32 9.95 -11.13 3.73
C HIS A 32 10.64 -12.48 3.98
N HIS A 33 11.11 -13.20 2.94
CA HIS A 33 11.69 -14.56 3.09
C HIS A 33 12.81 -14.66 4.13
N SER A 34 13.59 -13.61 4.28
CA SER A 34 14.71 -13.56 5.23
C SER A 34 14.30 -13.15 6.67
N PHE A 35 13.04 -12.78 6.90
CA PHE A 35 12.59 -12.32 8.22
C PHE A 35 12.43 -13.45 9.26
N PRO A 36 11.89 -14.64 8.94
CA PRO A 36 11.56 -15.67 9.92
C PRO A 36 12.71 -16.06 10.88
N PRO A 37 13.96 -16.32 10.45
CA PRO A 37 15.02 -16.71 11.36
C PRO A 37 15.44 -15.61 12.37
N TYR A 38 15.09 -14.35 12.11
CA TYR A 38 15.45 -13.21 12.95
C TYR A 38 14.25 -12.64 13.73
N ALA A 39 13.09 -13.29 13.65
CA ALA A 39 11.85 -12.77 14.22
C ALA A 39 11.91 -12.59 15.75
N LEU A 40 12.68 -13.43 16.44
CA LEU A 40 12.80 -13.41 17.91
C LEU A 40 13.96 -12.52 18.43
N GLU A 41 14.78 -11.95 17.57
CA GLU A 41 15.94 -11.17 18.01
C GLU A 41 15.59 -9.89 18.77
N LYS A 42 14.41 -9.31 18.48
CA LYS A 42 13.97 -8.03 19.04
C LYS A 42 12.48 -8.06 19.31
N GLU A 43 12.07 -7.43 20.43
CA GLU A 43 10.67 -7.31 20.81
C GLU A 43 9.82 -6.60 19.74
N GLU A 44 10.37 -5.57 19.08
CA GLU A 44 9.71 -4.83 18.00
C GLU A 44 9.36 -5.71 16.78
N ASN A 45 10.01 -6.87 16.62
CA ASN A 45 9.76 -7.81 15.53
C ASN A 45 8.40 -8.49 15.65
N VAL A 46 7.79 -8.57 16.84
CA VAL A 46 6.41 -9.06 17.01
C VAL A 46 5.43 -8.15 16.27
N ARG A 47 5.54 -6.82 16.44
CA ARG A 47 4.70 -5.85 15.72
C ARG A 47 4.92 -5.93 14.21
N LYS A 48 6.17 -6.10 13.78
CA LYS A 48 6.51 -6.31 12.36
C LYS A 48 5.91 -7.61 11.83
N MET A 49 5.94 -8.70 12.58
CA MET A 49 5.33 -9.98 12.21
C MET A 49 3.82 -9.84 12.03
N ILE A 50 3.13 -9.20 12.97
CA ILE A 50 1.69 -8.90 12.89
C ILE A 50 1.39 -7.99 11.68
N SER A 51 2.25 -7.01 11.39
CA SER A 51 2.13 -6.15 10.22
C SER A 51 2.26 -6.94 8.90
N ILE A 52 3.18 -7.90 8.83
CA ILE A 52 3.33 -8.79 7.67
C ILE A 52 2.08 -9.66 7.50
N ALA A 53 1.57 -10.24 8.59
CA ALA A 53 0.35 -11.06 8.57
C ALA A 53 -0.88 -10.26 8.09
N ALA A 54 -0.98 -8.98 8.46
CA ALA A 54 -2.06 -8.10 8.04
C ALA A 54 -2.16 -7.93 6.53
N SER A 55 -1.10 -8.20 5.78
CA SER A 55 -1.13 -8.20 4.29
C SER A 55 -2.17 -9.17 3.73
N ALA A 56 -2.54 -10.23 4.48
CA ALA A 56 -3.58 -11.18 4.08
C ALA A 56 -4.98 -10.54 3.96
N GLU A 57 -5.22 -9.36 4.54
CA GLU A 57 -6.48 -8.62 4.35
C GLU A 57 -6.66 -8.15 2.90
N LEU A 58 -5.55 -7.87 2.19
CA LEU A 58 -5.53 -7.44 0.79
C LEU A 58 -5.08 -8.56 -0.16
N VAL A 59 -4.37 -9.56 0.35
CA VAL A 59 -3.79 -10.68 -0.40
C VAL A 59 -4.20 -12.00 0.28
N PRO A 60 -5.43 -12.49 0.00
CA PRO A 60 -6.00 -13.65 0.74
C PRO A 60 -5.19 -14.95 0.67
N ASP A 61 -4.40 -15.12 -0.39
CA ASP A 61 -3.53 -16.31 -0.57
C ASP A 61 -2.22 -16.24 0.22
N PHE A 62 -1.93 -15.10 0.86
CA PHE A 62 -0.74 -14.92 1.70
C PHE A 62 -1.03 -15.30 3.16
N SER A 63 -0.07 -15.95 3.81
CA SER A 63 -0.06 -16.19 5.27
C SER A 63 1.36 -16.29 5.79
N LEU A 64 1.55 -16.12 7.11
CA LEU A 64 2.86 -16.41 7.73
C LEU A 64 3.21 -17.88 7.67
N LYS A 65 2.22 -18.77 7.60
CA LYS A 65 2.44 -20.21 7.32
C LYS A 65 3.13 -20.43 5.99
N LEU A 66 2.68 -19.74 4.93
CA LEU A 66 3.32 -19.84 3.62
C LEU A 66 4.75 -19.26 3.65
N LEU A 67 4.94 -18.14 4.34
CA LEU A 67 6.26 -17.54 4.56
C LEU A 67 7.19 -18.48 5.35
N TYR A 68 6.67 -19.13 6.40
CA TYR A 68 7.39 -20.16 7.15
C TYR A 68 7.82 -21.32 6.26
N LEU A 69 6.92 -21.87 5.44
CA LEU A 69 7.24 -22.98 4.54
C LEU A 69 8.36 -22.62 3.57
N LEU A 70 8.32 -21.41 3.02
CA LEU A 70 9.39 -20.91 2.15
C LEU A 70 10.72 -20.79 2.89
N ALA A 71 10.72 -20.16 4.07
CA ALA A 71 11.93 -19.99 4.88
C ALA A 71 12.50 -21.33 5.36
N LYS A 72 11.62 -22.30 5.69
CA LYS A 72 12.02 -23.66 6.07
C LYS A 72 12.67 -24.40 4.92
N ALA A 73 12.11 -24.30 3.71
CA ALA A 73 12.69 -24.89 2.51
C ALA A 73 14.07 -24.27 2.20
N ASP A 74 14.21 -22.95 2.32
CA ASP A 74 15.50 -22.27 2.18
C ASP A 74 16.52 -22.75 3.23
N ALA A 75 16.12 -22.82 4.51
CA ALA A 75 16.97 -23.30 5.60
C ALA A 75 17.47 -24.73 5.36
N LEU A 76 16.58 -25.65 4.96
CA LEU A 76 16.91 -27.03 4.69
C LEU A 76 17.79 -27.22 3.43
N GLY A 77 17.70 -26.29 2.47
CA GLY A 77 18.52 -26.29 1.26
C GLY A 77 19.94 -25.75 1.44
N ARG A 78 20.25 -25.12 2.59
CA ARG A 78 21.59 -24.56 2.85
C ARG A 78 22.62 -25.63 3.17
N GLU A 79 23.86 -25.38 2.75
CA GLU A 79 25.04 -26.12 3.14
C GLU A 79 25.96 -25.20 3.97
N CYS A 80 25.69 -25.08 5.28
CA CYS A 80 26.45 -24.25 6.22
C CYS A 80 26.53 -24.93 7.59
N GLU A 81 27.52 -24.54 8.40
CA GLU A 81 27.77 -25.12 9.74
C GLU A 81 26.63 -24.83 10.72
N ASP A 82 25.97 -23.69 10.60
CA ASP A 82 24.88 -23.20 11.46
C ASP A 82 23.46 -23.56 10.96
N LYS A 83 23.35 -24.52 10.03
CA LYS A 83 22.08 -24.94 9.41
C LYS A 83 21.03 -25.36 10.44
N ASP A 84 21.42 -26.14 11.45
CA ASP A 84 20.49 -26.66 12.45
C ASP A 84 19.97 -25.52 13.34
N ASP A 85 20.82 -24.59 13.77
CA ASP A 85 20.43 -23.42 14.53
C ASP A 85 19.50 -22.50 13.73
N PHE A 86 19.85 -22.26 12.45
CA PHE A 86 19.02 -21.45 11.56
C PHE A 86 17.65 -22.08 11.33
N THR A 87 17.60 -23.40 11.17
CA THR A 87 16.37 -24.17 11.01
C THR A 87 15.50 -24.11 12.27
N ALA A 88 16.12 -24.19 13.45
CA ALA A 88 15.43 -24.06 14.73
C ALA A 88 14.84 -22.66 14.92
N GLN A 89 15.53 -21.59 14.52
CA GLN A 89 15.00 -20.21 14.58
C GLN A 89 13.77 -20.04 13.67
N VAL A 90 13.77 -20.66 12.49
CA VAL A 90 12.59 -20.66 11.58
C VAL A 90 11.41 -21.41 12.22
N ASP A 91 11.65 -22.51 12.94
CA ASP A 91 10.59 -23.22 13.65
C ASP A 91 10.01 -22.39 14.81
N LEU A 92 10.87 -21.71 15.57
CA LEU A 92 10.45 -20.80 16.63
C LEU A 92 9.60 -19.63 16.10
N PHE A 93 9.90 -19.11 14.91
CA PHE A 93 9.03 -18.12 14.25
C PHE A 93 7.61 -18.66 14.07
N ALA A 94 7.44 -19.91 13.61
CA ALA A 94 6.12 -20.48 13.43
C ALA A 94 5.36 -20.64 14.76
N GLU A 95 6.06 -21.03 15.84
CA GLU A 95 5.45 -21.10 17.18
C GLU A 95 5.04 -19.71 17.69
N LEU A 96 5.91 -18.71 17.55
CA LEU A 96 5.58 -17.31 17.90
C LEU A 96 4.37 -16.80 17.10
N ALA A 97 4.32 -17.08 15.79
CA ALA A 97 3.19 -16.66 14.95
C ALA A 97 1.86 -17.31 15.38
N LYS A 98 1.88 -18.57 15.84
CA LYS A 98 0.73 -19.27 16.40
C LYS A 98 0.32 -18.66 17.73
N GLU A 99 1.27 -18.40 18.62
CA GLU A 99 1.04 -17.75 19.92
C GLU A 99 0.39 -16.38 19.75
N GLN A 100 0.86 -15.58 18.77
CA GLN A 100 0.29 -14.27 18.45
C GLN A 100 -1.00 -14.33 17.62
N GLY A 101 -1.49 -15.53 17.27
CA GLY A 101 -2.72 -15.72 16.49
C GLY A 101 -2.65 -15.21 15.06
N CYS A 102 -1.45 -15.15 14.47
CA CYS A 102 -1.24 -14.61 13.11
C CYS A 102 -0.60 -15.60 12.11
N TYR A 103 -0.54 -16.89 12.46
CA TYR A 103 0.10 -17.92 11.63
C TYR A 103 -0.67 -18.23 10.35
N ASP A 104 -1.98 -18.47 10.46
CA ASP A 104 -2.85 -18.83 9.33
C ASP A 104 -3.56 -17.62 8.69
N GLY A 105 -3.56 -16.46 9.33
CA GLY A 105 -4.23 -15.23 8.86
C GLY A 105 -3.88 -14.01 9.72
N PRO A 106 -4.48 -12.85 9.45
CA PRO A 106 -4.19 -11.63 10.20
C PRO A 106 -4.79 -11.67 11.62
N VAL A 107 -4.18 -10.92 12.53
CA VAL A 107 -4.76 -10.66 13.86
C VAL A 107 -5.99 -9.79 13.71
N GLY A 108 -7.09 -10.14 14.37
CA GLY A 108 -8.25 -9.27 14.47
C GLY A 108 -7.99 -8.08 15.40
N PHE A 109 -8.38 -6.89 14.96
CA PHE A 109 -8.37 -5.67 15.76
C PHE A 109 -9.78 -5.30 16.22
N ALA A 110 -9.92 -4.71 17.41
CA ALA A 110 -11.21 -4.28 17.95
C ALA A 110 -11.88 -3.22 17.05
N SER A 111 -11.08 -2.36 16.42
CA SER A 111 -11.57 -1.35 15.48
C SER A 111 -10.47 -0.96 14.47
N ASP A 112 -10.88 -0.30 13.37
CA ASP A 112 -9.92 0.29 12.41
C ASP A 112 -9.05 1.38 13.05
N CYS A 113 -9.59 2.09 14.06
CA CYS A 113 -8.83 3.06 14.85
C CYS A 113 -7.70 2.37 15.62
N THR A 114 -8.01 1.26 16.29
CA THR A 114 -7.02 0.46 17.02
C THR A 114 -5.95 -0.08 16.09
N ARG A 115 -6.36 -0.62 14.94
CA ARG A 115 -5.43 -1.12 13.91
C ARG A 115 -4.49 -0.02 13.42
N ARG A 116 -5.04 1.16 13.08
CA ARG A 116 -4.23 2.30 12.62
C ARG A 116 -3.26 2.79 13.69
N ALA A 117 -3.72 2.92 14.95
CA ALA A 117 -2.89 3.31 16.09
C ALA A 117 -1.75 2.30 16.31
N TYR A 118 -2.07 1.00 16.30
CA TYR A 118 -1.08 -0.07 16.44
C TYR A 118 0.01 0.02 15.37
N PHE A 119 -0.34 0.13 14.09
CA PHE A 119 0.64 0.22 13.00
C PHE A 119 1.37 1.57 12.92
N SER A 120 0.82 2.62 13.53
CA SER A 120 1.52 3.91 13.71
C SER A 120 2.54 3.90 14.84
N GLY A 121 2.64 2.80 15.59
CA GLY A 121 3.60 2.66 16.69
C GLY A 121 3.07 3.10 18.05
N VAL A 122 1.78 3.44 18.17
CA VAL A 122 1.15 3.71 19.46
C VAL A 122 1.14 2.42 20.29
N ASP A 123 1.33 2.55 21.60
CA ASP A 123 1.29 1.42 22.53
C ASP A 123 -0.17 1.09 22.86
N VAL A 124 -0.74 0.18 22.07
CA VAL A 124 -2.12 -0.32 22.21
C VAL A 124 -2.16 -1.81 21.91
N TRP A 125 -3.10 -2.52 22.54
CA TRP A 125 -3.35 -3.94 22.26
C TRP A 125 -4.33 -4.09 21.10
N PRO A 126 -4.23 -5.12 20.25
CA PRO A 126 -5.15 -5.34 19.14
C PRO A 126 -6.63 -5.38 19.56
N GLN A 127 -6.94 -5.92 20.75
CA GLN A 127 -8.31 -6.03 21.29
C GLN A 127 -8.77 -4.79 22.07
N GLN A 128 -7.93 -3.77 22.21
CA GLN A 128 -8.29 -2.51 22.89
C GLN A 128 -9.17 -1.67 21.97
N GLU A 129 -10.38 -1.35 22.38
CA GLU A 129 -11.25 -0.46 21.63
C GLU A 129 -10.82 1.00 21.81
N LEU A 130 -10.55 1.68 20.69
CA LEU A 130 -10.27 3.10 20.65
C LEU A 130 -11.44 3.83 20.00
N TYR A 131 -11.79 5.01 20.56
CA TYR A 131 -12.81 5.88 19.99
C TYR A 131 -12.31 6.54 18.70
N ASP A 132 -13.23 6.72 17.75
CA ASP A 132 -12.98 7.48 16.54
C ASP A 132 -13.16 8.98 16.82
N GLU A 133 -12.06 9.70 16.90
CA GLU A 133 -12.03 11.16 17.09
C GLU A 133 -11.89 11.91 15.75
N THR A 134 -11.91 11.22 14.61
CA THR A 134 -11.76 11.86 13.30
C THR A 134 -13.04 12.58 12.90
N TRP A 135 -12.90 13.74 12.27
CA TRP A 135 -14.06 14.52 11.81
C TRP A 135 -14.64 14.02 10.48
N GLY A 136 -13.95 13.16 9.75
CA GLY A 136 -14.38 12.64 8.47
C GLY A 136 -13.22 12.06 7.66
N GLU A 137 -13.48 11.73 6.40
CA GLU A 137 -12.58 10.96 5.57
C GLU A 137 -11.98 11.78 4.42
N VAL A 138 -10.68 11.60 4.16
CA VAL A 138 -9.99 12.03 2.95
C VAL A 138 -9.68 10.81 2.10
N VAL A 139 -10.05 10.85 0.82
CA VAL A 139 -9.74 9.78 -0.14
C VAL A 139 -8.43 10.10 -0.85
N LEU A 140 -7.43 9.24 -0.68
CA LEU A 140 -6.13 9.33 -1.34
C LEU A 140 -6.08 8.34 -2.50
N MET A 141 -6.12 8.84 -3.75
CA MET A 141 -6.02 7.98 -4.93
C MET A 141 -4.59 7.50 -5.13
N CYS A 142 -4.43 6.25 -5.55
CA CYS A 142 -3.15 5.66 -5.93
C CYS A 142 -3.32 4.86 -7.23
N GLY A 143 -2.32 4.89 -8.12
CA GLY A 143 -2.34 4.11 -9.37
C GLY A 143 -1.69 4.85 -10.53
N LEU A 144 -1.24 4.08 -11.51
CA LEU A 144 -0.56 4.58 -12.70
C LEU A 144 -1.47 5.49 -13.56
N PRO A 145 -0.92 6.31 -14.45
CA PRO A 145 -1.70 7.02 -15.46
C PRO A 145 -2.52 6.03 -16.31
N GLY A 146 -3.76 6.39 -16.65
CA GLY A 146 -4.65 5.53 -17.44
C GLY A 146 -5.42 4.46 -16.68
N THR A 147 -5.23 4.29 -15.36
CA THR A 147 -5.96 3.28 -14.55
C THR A 147 -7.41 3.66 -14.20
N GLY A 148 -7.91 4.81 -14.63
CA GLY A 148 -9.32 5.17 -14.45
C GLY A 148 -9.65 5.91 -13.15
N LYS A 149 -8.67 6.52 -12.46
CA LYS A 149 -8.88 7.27 -11.21
C LYS A 149 -9.97 8.33 -11.33
N ASP A 150 -9.92 9.18 -12.36
CA ASP A 150 -10.90 10.26 -12.56
C ASP A 150 -12.32 9.70 -12.77
N TYR A 151 -12.45 8.59 -13.51
CA TYR A 151 -13.71 7.92 -13.70
C TYR A 151 -14.25 7.36 -12.36
N TRP A 152 -13.39 6.71 -11.58
CA TRP A 152 -13.77 6.19 -10.27
C TRP A 152 -14.25 7.32 -9.34
N ILE A 153 -13.50 8.43 -9.26
CA ILE A 153 -13.87 9.62 -8.48
C ILE A 153 -15.24 10.14 -8.90
N SER A 154 -15.48 10.28 -10.21
CA SER A 154 -16.76 10.77 -10.74
C SER A 154 -17.96 9.90 -10.40
N LYS A 155 -17.75 8.63 -10.08
CA LYS A 155 -18.81 7.68 -9.69
C LYS A 155 -19.03 7.60 -8.19
N HIS A 156 -17.94 7.65 -7.40
CA HIS A 156 -17.98 7.32 -5.97
C HIS A 156 -17.83 8.55 -5.06
N CYS A 157 -17.32 9.67 -5.57
CA CYS A 157 -17.04 10.88 -4.78
C CYS A 157 -17.65 12.14 -5.41
N LYS A 158 -18.88 12.04 -5.95
CA LYS A 158 -19.52 13.11 -6.75
C LYS A 158 -19.63 14.46 -6.03
N ASP A 159 -19.87 14.43 -4.73
CA ASP A 159 -20.11 15.63 -3.92
C ASP A 159 -18.86 16.08 -3.15
N MET A 160 -17.72 15.45 -3.39
CA MET A 160 -16.46 15.79 -2.73
C MET A 160 -15.61 16.68 -3.65
N PRO A 161 -15.03 17.79 -3.12
CA PRO A 161 -14.02 18.53 -3.87
C PRO A 161 -12.81 17.64 -4.16
N VAL A 162 -12.15 17.91 -5.28
CA VAL A 162 -11.00 17.12 -5.75
C VAL A 162 -9.78 18.02 -5.85
N VAL A 163 -8.74 17.72 -5.09
CA VAL A 163 -7.41 18.30 -5.26
C VAL A 163 -6.67 17.47 -6.30
N SER A 164 -6.62 17.94 -7.53
CA SER A 164 -6.00 17.25 -8.67
C SER A 164 -4.69 17.92 -9.05
N LEU A 165 -3.58 17.19 -8.97
CA LEU A 165 -2.28 17.72 -9.36
C LEU A 165 -2.19 18.00 -10.86
N ASP A 166 -2.95 17.29 -11.69
CA ASP A 166 -3.01 17.54 -13.15
C ASP A 166 -3.79 18.85 -13.43
N ASP A 167 -4.90 19.12 -12.70
CA ASP A 167 -5.64 20.38 -12.82
C ASP A 167 -4.84 21.57 -12.34
N ILE A 168 -4.10 21.42 -11.24
CA ILE A 168 -3.17 22.44 -10.74
C ILE A 168 -2.11 22.76 -11.79
N ARG A 169 -1.53 21.75 -12.45
CA ARG A 169 -0.56 22.00 -13.54
C ARG A 169 -1.20 22.79 -14.67
N ARG A 170 -2.39 22.41 -15.11
CA ARG A 170 -3.10 23.08 -16.22
C ARG A 170 -3.43 24.54 -15.86
N SER A 171 -3.99 24.77 -14.69
CA SER A 171 -4.39 26.13 -14.23
C SER A 171 -3.19 27.08 -14.09
N HIS A 172 -2.03 26.58 -13.69
CA HIS A 172 -0.81 27.36 -13.55
C HIS A 172 0.08 27.31 -14.82
N LYS A 173 -0.37 26.67 -15.90
CA LYS A 173 0.36 26.52 -17.19
C LYS A 173 1.77 25.91 -16.99
N LEU A 174 1.90 24.96 -16.08
CA LEU A 174 3.16 24.29 -15.76
C LEU A 174 3.35 23.06 -16.66
N SER A 175 4.55 22.90 -17.21
CA SER A 175 4.90 21.71 -17.98
C SER A 175 4.83 20.43 -17.13
N PRO A 176 4.42 19.28 -17.72
CA PRO A 176 4.49 17.98 -17.06
C PRO A 176 5.92 17.62 -16.59
N GLU A 177 6.95 18.13 -17.26
CA GLU A 177 8.36 17.97 -16.90
C GLU A 177 8.85 19.01 -15.90
N GLY A 178 8.00 19.99 -15.55
CA GLY A 178 8.31 21.08 -14.62
C GLY A 178 8.49 20.63 -13.17
N PRO A 179 8.70 21.56 -12.24
CA PRO A 179 9.05 21.26 -10.85
C PRO A 179 7.91 20.57 -10.10
N GLN A 180 7.94 19.24 -10.05
CA GLN A 180 6.91 18.40 -9.43
C GLN A 180 6.66 18.76 -7.95
N GLY A 181 7.73 19.12 -7.23
CA GLY A 181 7.64 19.56 -5.84
C GLY A 181 6.81 20.83 -5.65
N TYR A 182 6.87 21.77 -6.61
CA TYR A 182 6.06 23.00 -6.56
C TYR A 182 4.57 22.69 -6.76
N VAL A 183 4.22 21.84 -7.72
CA VAL A 183 2.83 21.41 -7.94
C VAL A 183 2.28 20.71 -6.70
N ALA A 184 3.07 19.80 -6.12
CA ALA A 184 2.69 19.11 -4.89
C ALA A 184 2.51 20.08 -3.70
N SER A 185 3.33 21.14 -3.61
CA SER A 185 3.19 22.19 -2.60
C SER A 185 1.88 22.97 -2.75
N LEU A 186 1.53 23.37 -3.98
CA LEU A 186 0.24 24.03 -4.26
C LEU A 186 -0.94 23.14 -3.89
N GLY A 187 -0.88 21.85 -4.26
CA GLY A 187 -1.92 20.88 -3.89
C GLY A 187 -2.04 20.73 -2.37
N LYS A 188 -0.93 20.68 -1.64
CA LYS A 188 -0.96 20.63 -0.17
C LYS A 188 -1.59 21.88 0.45
N GLU A 189 -1.34 23.07 -0.10
CA GLU A 189 -1.98 24.29 0.37
C GLU A 189 -3.49 24.30 0.09
N GLU A 190 -3.91 23.83 -1.10
CA GLU A 190 -5.32 23.66 -1.40
C GLU A 190 -5.98 22.65 -0.45
N ALA A 191 -5.39 21.48 -0.23
CA ALA A 191 -5.86 20.46 0.71
C ALA A 191 -6.02 21.03 2.12
N LYS A 192 -5.06 21.84 2.60
CA LYS A 192 -5.15 22.49 3.92
C LYS A 192 -6.37 23.40 4.06
N THR A 193 -6.90 23.95 2.96
CA THR A 193 -8.13 24.76 3.03
C THR A 193 -9.35 23.90 3.38
N TYR A 194 -9.42 22.67 2.86
CA TYR A 194 -10.47 21.70 3.19
C TYR A 194 -10.27 21.12 4.59
N LEU A 195 -9.03 20.75 4.93
CA LEU A 195 -8.70 20.20 6.26
C LEU A 195 -9.08 21.15 7.41
N ARG A 196 -8.78 22.45 7.28
CA ARG A 196 -9.16 23.46 8.28
C ARG A 196 -10.67 23.66 8.43
N LYS A 197 -11.44 23.29 7.39
CA LYS A 197 -12.90 23.36 7.40
C LYS A 197 -13.56 22.04 7.82
N HIS A 198 -12.76 21.03 8.13
CA HIS A 198 -13.22 19.66 8.35
C HIS A 198 -14.10 19.17 7.18
N GLN A 199 -13.70 19.47 5.96
CA GLN A 199 -14.44 19.12 4.75
C GLN A 199 -13.78 17.93 4.07
N PRO A 200 -14.49 16.81 3.89
CA PRO A 200 -14.01 15.68 3.09
C PRO A 200 -13.62 16.09 1.68
N PHE A 201 -12.54 15.51 1.15
CA PHE A 201 -12.09 15.76 -0.22
C PHE A 201 -11.33 14.56 -0.77
N VAL A 202 -11.08 14.57 -2.08
CA VAL A 202 -10.27 13.59 -2.77
C VAL A 202 -8.93 14.20 -3.16
N TRP A 203 -7.84 13.53 -2.82
CA TRP A 203 -6.51 13.84 -3.35
C TRP A 203 -6.24 12.95 -4.56
N ASN A 204 -6.21 13.54 -5.75
CA ASN A 204 -6.05 12.82 -7.01
C ASN A 204 -4.65 13.06 -7.62
N ALA A 205 -3.80 12.04 -7.49
CA ALA A 205 -2.49 11.95 -8.12
C ALA A 205 -2.08 10.47 -8.24
N THR A 206 -0.90 10.19 -8.79
CA THR A 206 -0.42 8.79 -8.94
C THR A 206 -0.01 8.15 -7.61
N ASN A 207 0.64 8.89 -6.71
CA ASN A 207 1.03 8.51 -5.34
C ASN A 207 1.69 7.12 -5.23
N LEU A 208 2.66 6.84 -6.12
CA LEU A 208 3.18 5.49 -6.36
C LEU A 208 4.14 4.97 -5.29
N THR A 209 4.73 5.85 -4.48
CA THR A 209 5.73 5.43 -3.48
C THR A 209 5.17 5.56 -2.06
N VAL A 210 5.66 4.69 -1.17
CA VAL A 210 5.30 4.71 0.26
C VAL A 210 5.59 6.08 0.88
N ASP A 211 6.74 6.70 0.56
CA ASP A 211 7.14 7.98 1.18
C ASP A 211 6.21 9.14 0.78
N ILE A 212 5.74 9.17 -0.48
CA ILE A 212 4.77 10.18 -0.93
C ILE A 212 3.44 9.99 -0.19
N ARG A 213 2.94 8.75 -0.11
CA ARG A 213 1.69 8.47 0.58
C ARG A 213 1.79 8.77 2.07
N ARG A 214 2.87 8.34 2.73
CA ARG A 214 3.12 8.62 4.15
C ARG A 214 3.07 10.12 4.44
N GLN A 215 3.79 10.95 3.68
CA GLN A 215 3.78 12.41 3.86
C GLN A 215 2.38 13.02 3.72
N LEU A 216 1.54 12.48 2.83
CA LEU A 216 0.17 12.95 2.65
C LEU A 216 -0.74 12.46 3.77
N ILE A 217 -0.63 11.19 4.14
CA ILE A 217 -1.40 10.59 5.23
C ILE A 217 -1.08 11.30 6.54
N ASP A 218 0.20 11.49 6.87
CA ASP A 218 0.63 12.21 8.08
C ASP A 218 0.09 13.64 8.09
N LEU A 219 0.11 14.33 6.93
CA LEU A 219 -0.48 15.66 6.81
C LEU A 219 -1.98 15.63 7.10
N PHE A 220 -2.74 14.73 6.50
CA PHE A 220 -4.20 14.71 6.64
C PHE A 220 -4.61 14.28 8.07
N GLU A 221 -3.96 13.28 8.62
CA GLU A 221 -4.16 12.81 10.00
C GLU A 221 -3.77 13.87 11.04
N SER A 222 -2.74 14.71 10.78
CA SER A 222 -2.38 15.82 11.68
C SER A 222 -3.46 16.88 11.83
N TYR A 223 -4.44 16.93 10.91
CA TYR A 223 -5.64 17.78 10.99
C TYR A 223 -6.87 17.00 11.52
N GLY A 224 -6.71 15.77 12.00
CA GLY A 224 -7.78 14.94 12.54
C GLY A 224 -8.67 14.27 11.48
N ALA A 225 -8.22 14.16 10.22
CA ALA A 225 -8.94 13.39 9.21
C ALA A 225 -8.61 11.90 9.31
N SER A 226 -9.56 11.04 8.98
CA SER A 226 -9.23 9.66 8.61
C SER A 226 -8.82 9.60 7.13
N VAL A 227 -7.97 8.62 6.77
CA VAL A 227 -7.52 8.48 5.38
C VAL A 227 -7.91 7.12 4.82
N ARG A 228 -8.56 7.13 3.64
CA ARG A 228 -8.76 5.96 2.81
C ARG A 228 -7.85 6.03 1.60
N VAL A 229 -6.99 5.03 1.42
CA VAL A 229 -6.19 4.88 0.20
C VAL A 229 -6.94 3.98 -0.78
N VAL A 230 -7.19 4.49 -1.98
CA VAL A 230 -7.83 3.73 -3.06
C VAL A 230 -6.81 3.53 -4.17
N TYR A 231 -6.38 2.29 -4.34
CA TYR A 231 -5.45 1.88 -5.37
C TYR A 231 -6.21 1.27 -6.54
N LEU A 232 -6.00 1.85 -7.73
CA LEU A 232 -6.57 1.35 -8.97
C LEU A 232 -5.51 0.72 -9.87
N GLU A 233 -5.83 -0.45 -10.36
CA GLU A 233 -5.04 -1.22 -11.31
C GLU A 233 -5.91 -1.65 -12.49
N THR A 234 -5.32 -1.76 -13.66
CA THR A 234 -5.91 -2.37 -14.86
C THR A 234 -4.83 -3.12 -15.63
N ASP A 235 -5.21 -3.94 -16.59
CA ASP A 235 -4.26 -4.58 -17.49
C ASP A 235 -3.48 -3.56 -18.32
N LEU A 236 -2.28 -3.96 -18.74
CA LEU A 236 -1.35 -3.06 -19.43
C LEU A 236 -1.91 -2.55 -20.77
N GLU A 237 -2.60 -3.39 -21.53
CA GLU A 237 -3.18 -3.00 -22.82
C GLU A 237 -4.25 -1.92 -22.64
N THR A 238 -5.18 -2.15 -21.73
CA THR A 238 -6.24 -1.19 -21.40
C THR A 238 -5.65 0.11 -20.87
N GLN A 239 -4.63 0.04 -20.02
CA GLN A 239 -3.92 1.21 -19.49
C GLN A 239 -3.32 2.06 -20.61
N LEU A 240 -2.56 1.43 -21.53
CA LEU A 240 -1.91 2.12 -22.63
C LEU A 240 -2.94 2.69 -23.61
N ARG A 241 -4.01 1.95 -23.93
CA ARG A 241 -5.11 2.41 -24.77
C ARG A 241 -5.80 3.64 -24.15
N ARG A 242 -6.13 3.61 -22.85
CA ARG A 242 -6.73 4.75 -22.13
C ARG A 242 -5.79 5.95 -22.09
N ASN A 243 -4.50 5.72 -21.84
CA ASN A 243 -3.48 6.78 -21.84
C ASN A 243 -3.32 7.42 -23.23
N ALA A 244 -3.37 6.64 -24.32
CA ALA A 244 -3.28 7.15 -25.68
C ALA A 244 -4.45 8.08 -26.06
N GLY A 245 -5.63 7.86 -25.48
CA GLY A 245 -6.82 8.71 -25.68
C GLY A 245 -6.88 9.98 -24.82
N ARG A 246 -5.87 10.25 -23.97
CA ARG A 246 -5.82 11.45 -23.13
C ARG A 246 -5.27 12.64 -23.91
N GLU A 247 -5.78 13.83 -23.61
CA GLU A 247 -5.22 15.10 -24.10
C GLU A 247 -3.78 15.29 -23.58
N ASP A 248 -3.57 15.03 -22.26
CA ASP A 248 -2.25 15.02 -21.61
C ASP A 248 -1.69 13.59 -21.58
N ARG A 249 -1.32 13.05 -22.76
CA ARG A 249 -0.75 11.71 -22.85
C ARG A 249 0.61 11.65 -22.16
N VAL A 250 0.77 10.66 -21.27
CA VAL A 250 2.06 10.36 -20.64
C VAL A 250 2.87 9.43 -21.56
N PRO A 251 4.14 9.72 -21.88
CA PRO A 251 5.01 8.83 -22.65
C PRO A 251 5.10 7.44 -22.02
N GLU A 252 5.12 6.39 -22.85
CA GLU A 252 5.17 4.99 -22.36
C GLU A 252 6.43 4.69 -21.56
N THR A 253 7.57 5.31 -21.94
CA THR A 253 8.82 5.21 -21.16
C THR A 253 8.70 5.78 -19.76
N ILE A 254 7.88 6.82 -19.57
CA ILE A 254 7.60 7.40 -18.24
C ILE A 254 6.68 6.48 -17.47
N ILE A 255 5.65 5.89 -18.09
CA ILE A 255 4.78 4.90 -17.45
C ILE A 255 5.60 3.69 -16.98
N ASP A 256 6.53 3.20 -17.81
CA ASP A 256 7.43 2.12 -17.48
C ASP A 256 8.33 2.45 -16.26
N SER A 257 8.91 3.67 -16.28
CA SER A 257 9.67 4.18 -15.13
C SER A 257 8.80 4.34 -13.86
N MET A 258 7.53 4.69 -14.00
CA MET A 258 6.59 4.75 -12.89
C MET A 258 6.25 3.35 -12.36
N LEU A 259 6.03 2.38 -13.24
CA LEU A 259 5.77 0.99 -12.86
C LEU A 259 6.95 0.39 -12.10
N SER A 260 8.20 0.65 -12.53
CA SER A 260 9.39 0.17 -11.82
C SER A 260 9.54 0.69 -10.39
N LYS A 261 8.90 1.83 -10.07
CA LYS A 261 8.89 2.47 -8.75
C LYS A 261 7.60 2.20 -7.96
N LEU A 262 6.63 1.52 -8.56
CA LEU A 262 5.34 1.29 -7.94
C LEU A 262 5.48 0.43 -6.67
N ALA A 263 5.15 1.02 -5.54
CA ALA A 263 4.88 0.33 -4.29
C ALA A 263 3.36 0.33 -4.08
N VAL A 264 2.73 -0.84 -4.25
CA VAL A 264 1.29 -1.00 -4.01
C VAL A 264 1.01 -0.69 -2.53
N PRO A 265 -0.05 0.09 -2.20
CA PRO A 265 -0.36 0.44 -0.82
C PRO A 265 -0.59 -0.78 0.06
N GLU A 266 0.02 -0.80 1.23
CA GLU A 266 -0.11 -1.86 2.22
C GLU A 266 -1.17 -1.49 3.27
N VAL A 267 -1.81 -2.49 3.87
CA VAL A 267 -2.95 -2.31 4.80
C VAL A 267 -2.62 -1.40 6.00
N GLN A 268 -1.37 -1.42 6.45
CA GLN A 268 -0.89 -0.62 7.58
C GLN A 268 -0.64 0.86 7.26
N GLU A 269 -0.65 1.27 5.98
CA GLU A 269 -0.33 2.64 5.60
C GLU A 269 -1.40 3.65 6.03
N ALA A 270 -2.66 3.24 6.03
CA ALA A 270 -3.79 4.11 6.36
C ALA A 270 -4.88 3.36 7.14
N ARG A 271 -5.88 4.11 7.60
CA ARG A 271 -7.04 3.53 8.30
C ARG A 271 -7.81 2.56 7.41
N CYS A 272 -7.95 2.88 6.14
CA CYS A 272 -8.56 2.01 5.15
C CYS A 272 -7.69 1.98 3.88
N VAL A 273 -7.40 0.79 3.37
CA VAL A 273 -6.72 0.59 2.10
C VAL A 273 -7.56 -0.35 1.24
N GLN A 274 -7.85 0.09 0.02
CA GLN A 274 -8.68 -0.66 -0.91
C GLN A 274 -7.96 -0.83 -2.24
N TRP A 275 -7.91 -2.06 -2.76
CA TRP A 275 -7.40 -2.37 -4.09
C TRP A 275 -8.56 -2.68 -5.03
N LEU A 276 -8.51 -2.11 -6.22
CA LEU A 276 -9.53 -2.26 -7.24
C LEU A 276 -8.89 -2.53 -8.60
N CYS A 277 -9.32 -3.61 -9.25
CA CYS A 277 -9.05 -3.86 -10.66
C CYS A 277 -10.21 -3.30 -11.50
N VAL A 278 -9.94 -2.47 -12.53
CA VAL A 278 -10.93 -1.70 -13.30
C VAL A 278 -10.70 -1.74 -14.80
#